data_a5835ba9510a3fe6869a6d1d3af87ba9
#
_entry.id   a5835ba9510a3fe6869a6d1d3af87ba9
#
_cell.length_a   1.000
_cell.length_b   1.000
_cell.length_c   1.000
_cell.angle_alpha   90.00
_cell.angle_beta   90.00
_cell.angle_gamma   90.00
#
_symmetry.space_group_name_H-M   'P 1'
#
loop_
_entity.id
_entity.type
_entity.pdbx_description
1 polymer ?
#
loop_
_entity_poly.entity_id
_entity_poly.type
_entity_poly.pdbx_seq_one_letter_code
_entity_poly.pdbx_strand_id
1 'polypeptide(L)' 'MTQWQDHIEKKPGVLSGKPVIKGTRLSVEMILERLGDGWKEEDLLQSFPQLTAEHIRAAQSYAAAALASDETVFLSEPVA' A
#
# COMPACT_ATOMS: atom_id res chain seq x y z
N MET A 1 12.40 1.74 -11.74
CA MET A 1 11.01 2.00 -11.44
C MET A 1 10.38 0.78 -10.81
N THR A 2 9.64 0.95 -9.74
CA THR A 2 9.06 -0.17 -9.02
C THR A 2 7.91 -0.77 -9.79
N GLN A 3 7.97 -2.08 -9.97
CA GLN A 3 6.86 -2.84 -10.55
C GLN A 3 6.07 -3.41 -9.39
N TRP A 4 5.00 -2.73 -9.00
CA TRP A 4 4.25 -3.16 -7.83
C TRP A 4 3.68 -4.58 -8.02
N GLN A 5 3.45 -4.98 -9.26
CA GLN A 5 2.91 -6.31 -9.54
C GLN A 5 3.82 -7.43 -9.05
N ASP A 6 5.11 -7.13 -8.90
CA ASP A 6 6.07 -8.12 -8.42
C ASP A 6 6.03 -8.26 -6.90
N HIS A 7 5.38 -7.34 -6.21
CA HIS A 7 5.44 -7.28 -4.74
C HIS A 7 4.10 -7.34 -4.05
N ILE A 8 3.01 -7.14 -4.76
CA ILE A 8 1.66 -7.07 -4.17
C ILE A 8 0.82 -8.20 -4.71
N GLU A 9 0.05 -8.83 -3.82
CA GLU A 9 -0.85 -9.90 -4.24
C GLU A 9 -2.15 -9.80 -3.46
N LYS A 10 -3.18 -10.45 -3.99
CA LYS A 10 -4.46 -10.59 -3.31
C LYS A 10 -4.76 -12.08 -3.25
N LYS A 11 -5.00 -12.58 -2.05
CA LYS A 11 -5.33 -13.99 -1.88
C LYS A 11 -6.61 -14.08 -1.05
N PRO A 12 -7.59 -14.87 -1.50
CA PRO A 12 -8.87 -14.95 -0.78
C PRO A 12 -8.74 -15.30 0.69
N GLY A 13 -7.77 -16.11 1.05
CA GLY A 13 -7.60 -16.52 2.44
C GLY A 13 -6.77 -15.59 3.27
N VAL A 14 -6.29 -14.49 2.72
CA VAL A 14 -5.45 -13.56 3.45
C VAL A 14 -6.14 -12.21 3.51
N LEU A 15 -6.50 -11.81 4.72
CA LEU A 15 -7.17 -10.52 4.97
C LEU A 15 -8.35 -10.29 4.03
N SER A 16 -9.11 -11.36 3.76
CA SER A 16 -10.31 -11.28 2.92
C SER A 16 -10.03 -10.77 1.52
N GLY A 17 -8.86 -11.09 1.00
CA GLY A 17 -8.51 -10.71 -0.37
C GLY A 17 -8.00 -9.30 -0.53
N LYS A 18 -7.68 -8.61 0.55
CA LYS A 18 -7.09 -7.28 0.45
C LYS A 18 -5.68 -7.36 -0.13
N PRO A 19 -5.22 -6.31 -0.81
CA PRO A 19 -3.84 -6.32 -1.32
C PRO A 19 -2.84 -6.35 -0.18
N VAL A 20 -1.90 -7.27 -0.28
CA VAL A 20 -0.85 -7.44 0.73
C VAL A 20 0.49 -7.56 0.06
N ILE A 21 1.55 -7.35 0.82
CA ILE A 21 2.90 -7.61 0.35
C ILE A 21 3.04 -9.13 0.20
N LYS A 22 3.52 -9.57 -0.95
CA LYS A 22 3.65 -11.00 -1.24
C LYS A 22 4.34 -11.74 -0.12
N GLY A 23 3.76 -12.87 0.24
CA GLY A 23 4.33 -13.72 1.27
C GLY A 23 4.11 -13.25 2.69
N THR A 24 3.33 -12.20 2.88
CA THR A 24 3.07 -11.67 4.21
C THR A 24 1.59 -11.43 4.39
N ARG A 25 1.22 -11.01 5.60
CA ARG A 25 -0.12 -10.55 5.88
C ARG A 25 -0.13 -9.03 6.10
N LEU A 26 0.89 -8.35 5.62
CA LEU A 26 0.99 -6.90 5.76
C LEU A 26 0.28 -6.24 4.60
N SER A 27 -0.81 -5.53 4.89
CA SER A 27 -1.63 -4.95 3.84
C SER A 27 -1.05 -3.64 3.34
N VAL A 28 -1.34 -3.37 2.06
CA VAL A 28 -1.01 -2.07 1.49
C VAL A 28 -1.70 -0.97 2.29
N GLU A 29 -2.95 -1.21 2.66
CA GLU A 29 -3.73 -0.25 3.43
C GLU A 29 -3.02 0.14 4.72
N MET A 30 -2.53 -0.84 5.46
CA MET A 30 -1.84 -0.59 6.72
C MET A 30 -0.59 0.26 6.51
N ILE A 31 0.19 -0.07 5.48
CA ILE A 31 1.41 0.68 5.19
C ILE A 31 1.08 2.14 4.91
N LEU A 32 0.06 2.35 4.07
CA LEU A 32 -0.31 3.71 3.69
C LEU A 32 -0.88 4.49 4.87
N GLU A 33 -1.65 3.81 5.73
CA GLU A 33 -2.20 4.46 6.91
C GLU A 33 -1.10 4.95 7.84
N ARG A 34 -0.09 4.12 8.05
CA ARG A 34 1.03 4.51 8.91
C ARG A 34 1.75 5.73 8.34
N LEU A 35 2.00 5.71 7.04
CA LEU A 35 2.65 6.86 6.41
C LEU A 35 1.78 8.11 6.54
N GLY A 36 0.46 7.95 6.37
CA GLY A 36 -0.46 9.07 6.53
C GLY A 36 -0.50 9.62 7.95
N ASP A 37 -0.19 8.77 8.93
CA ASP A 37 -0.15 9.18 10.32
C ASP A 37 1.19 9.80 10.71
N GLY A 38 2.10 9.93 9.76
CA GLY A 38 3.37 10.59 10.03
C GLY A 38 4.54 9.65 10.27
N TRP A 39 4.34 8.34 10.14
CA TRP A 39 5.44 7.40 10.25
C TRP A 39 6.40 7.62 9.10
N LYS A 40 7.68 7.51 9.39
CA LYS A 40 8.70 7.55 8.35
C LYS A 40 8.95 6.15 7.83
N GLU A 41 9.54 6.08 6.66
CA GLU A 41 9.88 4.79 6.07
C GLU A 41 10.70 3.94 7.04
N GLU A 42 11.69 4.55 7.70
CA GLU A 42 12.52 3.81 8.63
C GLU A 42 11.73 3.28 9.82
N ASP A 43 10.68 3.97 10.23
CA ASP A 43 9.83 3.48 11.31
C ASP A 43 9.14 2.19 10.90
N LEU A 44 8.67 2.14 9.66
CA LEU A 44 8.03 0.95 9.12
C LEU A 44 9.02 -0.20 9.03
N LEU A 45 10.23 0.08 8.54
CA LEU A 45 11.22 -0.96 8.37
C LEU A 45 11.66 -1.54 9.71
N GLN A 46 11.69 -0.72 10.75
CA GLN A 46 12.04 -1.19 12.08
C GLN A 46 10.93 -2.01 12.70
N SER A 47 9.69 -1.58 12.51
CA SER A 47 8.55 -2.26 13.11
C SER A 47 8.17 -3.54 12.41
N PHE A 48 8.44 -3.62 11.13
CA PHE A 48 8.04 -4.78 10.32
C PHE A 48 9.26 -5.29 9.56
N PRO A 49 10.04 -6.17 10.19
CA PRO A 49 11.29 -6.66 9.56
C PRO A 49 11.11 -7.31 8.20
N GLN A 50 9.90 -7.73 7.88
CA GLN A 50 9.62 -8.31 6.56
C GLN A 50 9.59 -7.28 5.45
N LEU A 51 9.41 -6.01 5.81
CA LEU A 51 9.32 -4.97 4.81
C LEU A 51 10.68 -4.51 4.33
N THR A 52 10.70 -4.10 3.07
CA THR A 52 11.86 -3.44 2.49
C THR A 52 11.41 -2.10 1.94
N ALA A 53 12.36 -1.26 1.61
CA ALA A 53 12.04 0.02 0.98
C ALA A 53 11.26 -0.19 -0.33
N GLU A 54 11.60 -1.25 -1.04
CA GLU A 54 10.93 -1.58 -2.30
C GLU A 54 9.46 -1.92 -2.06
N HIS A 55 9.17 -2.63 -0.96
CA HIS A 55 7.79 -2.94 -0.62
C HIS A 55 6.97 -1.69 -0.36
N ILE A 56 7.58 -0.71 0.30
CA ILE A 56 6.88 0.55 0.59
C ILE A 56 6.59 1.29 -0.71
N ARG A 57 7.55 1.34 -1.62
CA ARG A 57 7.33 1.97 -2.92
C ARG A 57 6.25 1.24 -3.71
N ALA A 58 6.26 -0.09 -3.63
CA ALA A 58 5.26 -0.89 -4.33
C ALA A 58 3.86 -0.58 -3.80
N ALA A 59 3.72 -0.43 -2.49
CA ALA A 59 2.44 -0.09 -1.89
C ALA A 59 1.96 1.26 -2.42
N GLN A 60 2.84 2.23 -2.49
CA GLN A 60 2.49 3.56 -2.98
C GLN A 60 2.14 3.53 -4.47
N SER A 61 2.89 2.78 -5.25
CA SER A 61 2.62 2.65 -6.68
C SER A 61 1.30 1.94 -6.94
N TYR A 62 1.01 0.91 -6.15
CA TYR A 62 -0.25 0.21 -6.26
C TYR A 62 -1.41 1.16 -5.98
N ALA A 63 -1.30 1.95 -4.91
CA ALA A 63 -2.36 2.88 -4.54
C ALA A 63 -2.59 3.90 -5.65
N ALA A 64 -1.52 4.40 -6.23
CA ALA A 64 -1.63 5.37 -7.32
C ALA A 64 -2.35 4.74 -8.51
N ALA A 65 -2.00 3.51 -8.85
CA ALA A 65 -2.63 2.82 -9.96
C ALA A 65 -4.11 2.56 -9.69
N ALA A 66 -4.43 2.19 -8.45
CA ALA A 66 -5.81 1.94 -8.08
C ALA A 66 -6.65 3.19 -8.17
N LEU A 67 -6.12 4.29 -7.70
CA LEU A 67 -6.84 5.57 -7.78
C LEU A 67 -6.99 6.05 -9.21
N ALA A 68 -5.99 5.81 -10.03
CA ALA A 68 -6.07 6.20 -11.44
C ALA A 68 -7.15 5.43 -12.18
N SER A 69 -7.42 4.20 -11.77
CA SER A 69 -8.42 3.36 -12.40
C SER A 69 -9.82 3.59 -11.86
N ASP A 70 -9.93 4.11 -10.66
CA ASP A 70 -11.20 4.23 -9.98
C ASP A 70 -11.70 5.66 -10.04
N GLU A 71 -12.56 5.92 -11.00
CA GLU A 71 -13.08 7.25 -11.19
C GLU A 71 -14.20 7.59 -10.23
N THR A 72 -14.57 6.65 -9.37
CA THR A 72 -15.58 6.95 -8.37
C THR A 72 -15.00 7.63 -7.16
N VAL A 73 -13.69 7.66 -7.06
CA VAL A 73 -13.05 8.39 -5.97
C VAL A 73 -13.05 9.86 -6.33
N PHE A 74 -13.76 10.64 -5.56
CA PHE A 74 -13.78 12.06 -5.82
C PHE A 74 -13.82 12.81 -4.50
N LEU A 75 -13.36 14.02 -4.55
CA LEU A 75 -13.38 14.87 -3.39
C LEU A 75 -14.78 15.37 -3.18
N SER A 76 -15.20 15.40 -1.93
CA SER A 76 -16.55 15.76 -1.60
C SER A 76 -16.86 17.21 -1.94
N GLU A 77 -15.85 18.00 -2.16
CA GLU A 77 -16.06 19.40 -2.47
C GLU A 77 -14.91 19.90 -3.27
N PRO A 78 -15.17 20.92 -4.05
CA PRO A 78 -14.08 21.53 -4.79
C PRO A 78 -13.13 22.13 -3.80
N VAL A 79 -11.89 21.96 -4.10
CA VAL A 79 -10.87 22.58 -3.30
C VAL A 79 -10.82 24.01 -3.75
N ALA A 80 -11.22 24.85 -2.89
CA ALA A 80 -11.30 26.24 -3.25
C ALA A 80 -9.94 26.82 -3.49
#